data_36acfb12cd4a1e79ed23137e87ea28ec
#
_entry.id   36acfb12cd4a1e79ed23137e87ea28ec
#
_cell.length_a   1.000
_cell.length_b   1.000
_cell.length_c   1.000
_cell.angle_alpha   90.00
_cell.angle_beta   90.00
_cell.angle_gamma   90.00
#
_symmetry.space_group_name_H-M   'P 1'
#
loop_
_entity.id
_entity.type
_entity.pdbx_description
1 polymer ?
#
loop_
_entity_poly.entity_id
_entity_poly.type
_entity_poly.pdbx_seq_one_letter_code
_entity_poly.pdbx_strand_id
1 'polypeptide(L)'
;RSSAASDVYKRQTISHPYGSTMRSLLVGIYALGAEEIIIMGHKDCGMGNIDVDAVMNTMEQRGVDQKTFDILEHSGIDVPNFLKGFDDVYENVKKNIQMIYSHPLFDKKVPVHGLVIDPHTGALDLVHDGYGKNSI
;
A
#
# COMPACT_ATOMS: atom_id res chain seq x y z
N ARG A 1 25.11 -2.41 -16.09
CA ARG A 1 23.75 -2.67 -15.65
C ARG A 1 22.92 -1.43 -15.69
N SER A 2 21.79 -1.50 -16.30
CA SER A 2 20.86 -0.40 -16.30
C SER A 2 20.20 -0.27 -14.93
N SER A 3 20.42 0.82 -14.22
CA SER A 3 19.70 1.20 -13.01
C SER A 3 18.20 1.46 -13.28
N ALA A 4 17.81 1.56 -14.54
CA ALA A 4 16.40 1.75 -14.93
C ALA A 4 15.48 0.59 -14.51
N ALA A 5 16.02 -0.59 -14.26
CA ALA A 5 15.25 -1.73 -13.76
C ALA A 5 14.84 -1.59 -12.29
N SER A 6 15.52 -0.75 -11.51
CA SER A 6 15.25 -0.53 -10.09
C SER A 6 14.17 0.52 -9.83
N ASP A 7 13.79 1.32 -10.84
CA ASP A 7 12.85 2.41 -10.71
C ASP A 7 11.42 2.01 -11.09
N VAL A 8 10.96 0.84 -10.61
CA VAL A 8 9.54 0.48 -10.76
C VAL A 8 8.72 1.30 -9.80
N TYR A 9 8.26 2.46 -10.30
CA TYR A 9 7.41 3.35 -9.54
C TYR A 9 5.95 2.92 -9.61
N LYS A 10 5.37 2.60 -8.46
CA LYS A 10 3.94 2.31 -8.34
C LYS A 10 3.26 3.23 -7.34
N ARG A 11 2.27 3.98 -7.81
CA ARG A 11 1.44 4.88 -6.99
C ARG A 11 0.32 4.13 -6.27
N GLN A 12 0.60 2.93 -5.76
CA GLN A 12 -0.43 2.12 -5.13
C GLN A 12 0.05 1.59 -3.78
N THR A 13 -0.86 1.64 -2.81
CA THR A 13 -0.70 0.94 -1.55
C THR A 13 -0.78 -0.57 -1.77
N ILE A 14 -0.01 -1.34 -1.04
CA ILE A 14 -0.17 -2.80 -1.03
C ILE A 14 -1.44 -3.12 -0.25
N SER A 15 -2.50 -3.43 -0.97
CA SER A 15 -3.81 -3.75 -0.37
C SER A 15 -4.05 -5.25 -0.20
N HIS A 16 -3.25 -6.08 -0.89
CA HIS A 16 -3.40 -7.52 -0.88
C HIS A 16 -2.05 -8.21 -1.08
N PRO A 17 -1.75 -9.31 -0.32
CA PRO A 17 -0.46 -10.00 -0.44
C PRO A 17 -0.20 -10.59 -1.83
N TYR A 18 -1.23 -10.94 -2.57
CA TYR A 18 -1.13 -11.47 -3.94
C TYR A 18 -1.69 -10.51 -5.01
N GLY A 19 -1.76 -9.23 -4.70
CA GLY A 19 -2.18 -8.18 -5.64
C GLY A 19 -1.07 -7.79 -6.63
N SER A 20 -1.42 -6.93 -7.58
CA SER A 20 -0.52 -6.50 -8.67
C SER A 20 0.73 -5.77 -8.17
N THR A 21 0.62 -4.99 -7.10
CA THR A 21 1.76 -4.28 -6.51
C THR A 21 2.77 -5.26 -5.93
N MET A 22 2.30 -6.23 -5.15
CA MET A 22 3.18 -7.26 -4.57
C MET A 22 3.83 -8.13 -5.64
N ARG A 23 3.06 -8.53 -6.68
CA ARG A 23 3.61 -9.24 -7.84
C ARG A 23 4.74 -8.46 -8.50
N SER A 24 4.55 -7.17 -8.74
CA SER A 24 5.57 -6.32 -9.38
C SER A 24 6.83 -6.19 -8.54
N LEU A 25 6.68 -6.12 -7.22
CA LEU A 25 7.77 -6.07 -6.27
C LEU A 25 8.60 -7.37 -6.32
N LEU A 26 7.96 -8.53 -6.30
CA LEU A 26 8.63 -9.82 -6.42
C LEU A 26 9.34 -9.99 -7.77
N VAL A 27 8.70 -9.58 -8.87
CA VAL A 27 9.33 -9.56 -10.19
C VAL A 27 10.52 -8.62 -10.23
N GLY A 28 10.42 -7.45 -9.60
CA GLY A 28 11.53 -6.50 -9.47
C GLY A 28 12.75 -7.12 -8.80
N ILE A 29 12.55 -7.86 -7.73
CA ILE A 29 13.65 -8.54 -7.01
C ILE A 29 14.22 -9.68 -7.85
N TYR A 30 13.39 -10.63 -8.24
CA TYR A 30 13.87 -11.91 -8.79
C TYR A 30 14.20 -11.88 -10.29
N ALA A 31 13.51 -11.04 -11.06
CA ALA A 31 13.75 -10.96 -12.49
C ALA A 31 14.59 -9.76 -12.91
N LEU A 32 14.49 -8.65 -12.20
CA LEU A 32 15.17 -7.41 -12.55
C LEU A 32 16.38 -7.10 -11.66
N GLY A 33 16.59 -7.89 -10.60
CA GLY A 33 17.74 -7.77 -9.72
C GLY A 33 17.70 -6.56 -8.79
N ALA A 34 16.52 -6.11 -8.38
CA ALA A 34 16.40 -5.08 -7.37
C ALA A 34 17.00 -5.56 -6.04
N GLU A 35 17.88 -4.79 -5.47
CA GLU A 35 18.62 -5.14 -4.25
C GLU A 35 18.01 -4.50 -2.99
N GLU A 36 17.19 -3.48 -3.16
CA GLU A 36 16.53 -2.74 -2.09
C GLU A 36 15.11 -2.34 -2.49
N ILE A 37 14.26 -2.15 -1.50
CA ILE A 37 12.89 -1.68 -1.67
C ILE A 37 12.70 -0.42 -0.83
N ILE A 38 12.07 0.58 -1.42
CA ILE A 38 11.67 1.80 -0.72
C ILE A 38 10.15 1.93 -0.83
N ILE A 39 9.48 1.93 0.32
CA ILE A 39 8.07 2.27 0.44
C ILE A 39 7.97 3.73 0.85
N MET A 40 7.38 4.55 0.01
CA MET A 40 7.25 5.98 0.27
C MET A 40 5.78 6.38 0.33
N GLY A 41 5.34 6.85 1.49
CA GLY A 41 4.10 7.57 1.65
C GLY A 41 4.30 9.08 1.50
N HIS A 42 3.23 9.82 1.28
CA HIS A 42 3.28 11.29 1.29
C HIS A 42 2.20 11.87 2.19
N LYS A 43 2.52 12.99 2.84
CA LYS A 43 1.55 13.74 3.65
C LYS A 43 0.42 14.29 2.74
N ASP A 44 -0.72 14.59 3.33
CA ASP A 44 -1.89 15.13 2.63
C ASP A 44 -2.39 14.25 1.46
N CYS A 45 -2.27 12.93 1.61
CA CYS A 45 -2.77 11.99 0.63
C CYS A 45 -4.31 11.94 0.66
N GLY A 46 -4.95 12.21 -0.46
CA GLY A 46 -6.41 12.13 -0.60
C GLY A 46 -7.00 10.76 -0.26
N MET A 47 -6.22 9.69 -0.41
CA MET A 47 -6.62 8.34 -0.02
C MET A 47 -6.68 8.13 1.49
N GLY A 48 -6.07 8.99 2.29
CA GLY A 48 -6.15 8.96 3.75
C GLY A 48 -7.43 9.56 4.31
N ASN A 49 -8.20 10.30 3.51
CA ASN A 49 -9.36 11.06 3.97
C ASN A 49 -10.65 10.69 3.21
N ILE A 50 -10.81 9.44 2.85
CA ILE A 50 -12.01 8.98 2.15
C ILE A 50 -13.17 8.93 3.14
N ASP A 51 -14.20 9.74 2.89
CA ASP A 51 -15.49 9.62 3.56
C ASP A 51 -16.29 8.47 2.93
N VAL A 52 -16.22 7.31 3.58
CA VAL A 52 -16.84 6.07 3.08
C VAL A 52 -18.36 6.22 2.97
N ASP A 53 -19.00 6.87 3.95
CA ASP A 53 -20.45 7.08 3.94
C ASP A 53 -20.87 7.95 2.77
N ALA A 54 -20.14 9.03 2.49
CA ALA A 54 -20.39 9.88 1.32
C ALA A 54 -20.21 9.12 0.01
N VAL A 55 -19.20 8.26 -0.10
CA VAL A 55 -18.97 7.42 -1.29
C VAL A 55 -20.12 6.44 -1.47
N MET A 56 -20.54 5.74 -0.42
CA MET A 56 -21.65 4.78 -0.47
C MET A 56 -22.97 5.47 -0.83
N ASN A 57 -23.26 6.62 -0.24
CA ASN A 57 -24.43 7.43 -0.59
C ASN A 57 -24.43 7.84 -2.08
N THR A 58 -23.28 8.21 -2.60
CA THR A 58 -23.14 8.54 -4.03
C THR A 58 -23.36 7.31 -4.92
N MET A 59 -22.91 6.13 -4.50
CA MET A 59 -23.19 4.87 -5.21
C MET A 59 -24.69 4.62 -5.27
N GLU A 60 -25.42 4.76 -4.16
CA GLU A 60 -26.87 4.60 -4.10
C GLU A 60 -27.58 5.59 -5.03
N GLN A 61 -27.21 6.87 -4.99
CA GLN A 61 -27.76 7.90 -5.86
C GLN A 61 -27.54 7.60 -7.36
N ARG A 62 -26.46 6.89 -7.69
CA ARG A 62 -26.13 6.46 -9.06
C ARG A 62 -26.71 5.11 -9.44
N GLY A 63 -27.55 4.52 -8.59
CA GLY A 63 -28.34 3.34 -8.90
C GLY A 63 -27.84 2.02 -8.33
N VAL A 64 -26.85 2.04 -7.43
CA VAL A 64 -26.50 0.82 -6.67
C VAL A 64 -27.56 0.59 -5.60
N ASP A 65 -28.31 -0.50 -5.72
CA ASP A 65 -29.39 -0.85 -4.80
C ASP A 65 -28.82 -1.29 -3.44
N GLN A 66 -29.51 -0.96 -2.36
CA GLN A 66 -29.20 -1.43 -1.01
C GLN A 66 -29.08 -2.96 -0.94
N LYS A 67 -29.90 -3.69 -1.68
CA LYS A 67 -29.79 -5.15 -1.81
C LYS A 67 -28.40 -5.61 -2.26
N THR A 68 -27.73 -4.84 -3.10
CA THR A 68 -26.38 -5.17 -3.55
C THR A 68 -25.39 -5.15 -2.39
N PHE A 69 -25.46 -4.14 -1.54
CA PHE A 69 -24.63 -4.06 -0.33
C PHE A 69 -24.92 -5.20 0.64
N ASP A 70 -26.20 -5.52 0.85
CA ASP A 70 -26.62 -6.62 1.72
C ASP A 70 -26.10 -7.98 1.21
N ILE A 71 -26.16 -8.23 -0.10
CA ILE A 71 -25.64 -9.45 -0.72
C ILE A 71 -24.13 -9.56 -0.54
N LEU A 72 -23.39 -8.47 -0.74
CA LEU A 72 -21.94 -8.44 -0.58
C LEU A 72 -21.55 -8.70 0.87
N GLU A 73 -22.23 -8.07 1.82
CA GLU A 73 -22.00 -8.30 3.25
C GLU A 73 -22.27 -9.76 3.65
N HIS A 74 -23.38 -10.34 3.21
CA HIS A 74 -23.69 -11.77 3.44
C HIS A 74 -22.66 -12.71 2.79
N SER A 75 -22.01 -12.26 1.74
CA SER A 75 -20.91 -12.99 1.07
C SER A 75 -19.56 -12.81 1.75
N GLY A 76 -19.51 -12.08 2.86
CA GLY A 76 -18.29 -11.82 3.62
C GLY A 76 -17.44 -10.66 3.09
N ILE A 77 -18.01 -9.83 2.20
CA ILE A 77 -17.32 -8.64 1.67
C ILE A 77 -17.73 -7.41 2.50
N ASP A 78 -16.80 -6.89 3.25
CA ASP A 78 -16.96 -5.64 4.01
C ASP A 78 -16.70 -4.45 3.09
N VAL A 79 -17.76 -3.92 2.47
CA VAL A 79 -17.67 -2.81 1.51
C VAL A 79 -17.12 -1.53 2.16
N PRO A 80 -17.56 -1.10 3.36
CA PRO A 80 -16.96 0.06 4.03
C PRO A 80 -15.45 -0.08 4.21
N ASN A 81 -15.00 -1.22 4.69
CA ASN A 81 -13.56 -1.47 4.89
C ASN A 81 -12.78 -1.58 3.58
N PHE A 82 -13.41 -2.11 2.54
CA PHE A 82 -12.83 -2.16 1.19
C PHE A 82 -12.62 -0.75 0.60
N LEU A 83 -13.55 0.17 0.86
CA LEU A 83 -13.49 1.55 0.37
C LEU A 83 -12.61 2.45 1.24
N LYS A 84 -12.41 2.07 2.51
CA LYS A 84 -11.64 2.86 3.46
C LYS A 84 -10.18 2.99 2.99
N GLY A 85 -9.68 4.22 3.04
CA GLY A 85 -8.25 4.48 2.90
C GLY A 85 -7.47 4.16 4.19
N PHE A 86 -6.41 4.88 4.43
CA PHE A 86 -5.64 4.78 5.67
C PHE A 86 -5.86 6.02 6.54
N ASP A 87 -5.81 5.84 7.85
CA ASP A 87 -6.00 6.94 8.81
C ASP A 87 -4.71 7.74 9.04
N ASP A 88 -3.56 7.08 8.94
CA ASP A 88 -2.24 7.64 9.18
C ASP A 88 -1.24 7.12 8.14
N VAL A 89 -0.55 8.02 7.46
CA VAL A 89 0.42 7.67 6.42
C VAL A 89 1.62 6.89 6.97
N TYR A 90 2.07 7.23 8.19
CA TYR A 90 3.20 6.53 8.82
C TYR A 90 2.83 5.08 9.15
N GLU A 91 1.65 4.87 9.75
CA GLU A 91 1.14 3.54 10.03
C GLU A 91 0.86 2.74 8.75
N ASN A 92 0.40 3.40 7.69
CA ASN A 92 0.21 2.77 6.40
C ASN A 92 1.53 2.27 5.81
N VAL A 93 2.59 3.07 5.86
CA VAL A 93 3.93 2.67 5.41
C VAL A 93 4.42 1.46 6.21
N LYS A 94 4.27 1.47 7.54
CA LYS A 94 4.64 0.33 8.39
C LYS A 94 3.88 -0.94 8.04
N LYS A 95 2.56 -0.86 7.85
CA LYS A 95 1.72 -2.01 7.45
C LYS A 95 2.15 -2.60 6.11
N ASN A 96 2.49 -1.74 5.14
CA ASN A 96 3.00 -2.19 3.84
C ASN A 96 4.32 -2.97 4.00
N ILE A 97 5.23 -2.47 4.82
CA ILE A 97 6.51 -3.14 5.09
C ILE A 97 6.28 -4.49 5.78
N GLN A 98 5.40 -4.54 6.78
CA GLN A 98 5.04 -5.79 7.46
C GLN A 98 4.45 -6.82 6.49
N MET A 99 3.59 -6.37 5.56
CA MET A 99 3.00 -7.25 4.53
C MET A 99 4.07 -7.84 3.62
N ILE A 100 5.07 -7.04 3.22
CA ILE A 100 6.20 -7.50 2.41
C ILE A 100 7.00 -8.56 3.17
N TYR A 101 7.44 -8.26 4.40
CA TYR A 101 8.24 -9.19 5.19
C TYR A 101 7.48 -10.48 5.56
N SER A 102 6.16 -10.42 5.68
CA SER A 102 5.32 -11.59 5.95
C SER A 102 5.06 -12.46 4.73
N HIS A 103 5.36 -11.96 3.53
CA HIS A 103 5.05 -12.68 2.30
C HIS A 103 5.96 -13.91 2.15
N PRO A 104 5.39 -15.10 1.90
CA PRO A 104 6.19 -16.33 1.83
C PRO A 104 7.19 -16.38 0.66
N LEU A 105 6.95 -15.62 -0.41
CA LEU A 105 7.85 -15.57 -1.57
C LEU A 105 8.90 -14.46 -1.48
N PHE A 106 8.87 -13.64 -0.42
CA PHE A 106 9.80 -12.54 -0.27
C PHE A 106 11.14 -13.00 0.29
N ASP A 107 12.24 -12.57 -0.35
CA ASP A 107 13.58 -12.78 0.17
C ASP A 107 13.86 -11.78 1.32
N LYS A 108 13.86 -12.29 2.55
CA LYS A 108 14.02 -11.48 3.76
C LYS A 108 15.41 -10.85 3.93
N LYS A 109 16.36 -11.16 3.05
CA LYS A 109 17.68 -10.50 3.01
C LYS A 109 17.62 -9.16 2.28
N VAL A 110 16.60 -8.94 1.45
CA VAL A 110 16.41 -7.67 0.76
C VAL A 110 15.91 -6.63 1.76
N PRO A 111 16.64 -5.53 1.97
CA PRO A 111 16.20 -4.47 2.88
C PRO A 111 15.00 -3.73 2.32
N VAL A 112 14.04 -3.44 3.19
CA VAL A 112 12.85 -2.65 2.86
C VAL A 112 12.86 -1.40 3.73
N HIS A 113 12.94 -0.25 3.10
CA HIS A 113 12.92 1.05 3.79
C HIS A 113 11.54 1.68 3.72
N GLY A 114 11.17 2.42 4.73
CA GLY A 114 9.95 3.20 4.80
C GLY A 114 10.23 4.68 4.98
N LEU A 115 9.69 5.49 4.10
CA LEU A 115 9.82 6.94 4.13
C LEU A 115 8.45 7.61 4.03
N VAL A 116 8.32 8.80 4.60
CA VAL A 116 7.19 9.69 4.36
C VAL A 116 7.74 11.03 3.88
N ILE A 117 7.28 11.47 2.72
CA ILE A 117 7.65 12.76 2.15
C ILE A 117 6.57 13.81 2.41
N ASP A 118 7.01 15.02 2.74
CA ASP A 118 6.15 16.20 2.71
C ASP A 118 6.20 16.81 1.30
N PRO A 119 5.10 16.77 0.52
CA PRO A 119 5.10 17.24 -0.85
C PRO A 119 5.25 18.76 -0.98
N HIS A 120 5.02 19.52 0.11
CA HIS A 120 5.16 20.97 0.09
C HIS A 120 6.61 21.43 0.29
N THR A 121 7.39 20.69 1.08
CA THR A 121 8.77 21.05 1.44
C THR A 121 9.82 20.11 0.85
N GLY A 122 9.41 18.90 0.43
CA GLY A 122 10.33 17.84 0.03
C GLY A 122 11.04 17.15 1.20
N ALA A 123 10.72 17.49 2.44
CA ALA A 123 11.31 16.86 3.61
C ALA A 123 10.92 15.39 3.70
N LEU A 124 11.89 14.55 4.05
CA LEU A 124 11.73 13.10 4.20
C LEU A 124 11.82 12.72 5.67
N ASP A 125 10.84 11.97 6.15
CA ASP A 125 10.87 11.31 7.45
C ASP A 125 11.19 9.83 7.26
N LEU A 126 12.18 9.32 7.97
CA LEU A 126 12.48 7.90 8.00
C LEU A 126 11.50 7.18 8.95
N VAL A 127 10.71 6.28 8.40
CA VAL A 127 9.75 5.46 9.16
C VAL A 127 10.37 4.12 9.56
N HIS A 128 11.12 3.51 8.64
CA HIS A 128 11.79 2.24 8.86
C HIS A 128 13.10 2.18 8.08
N ASP A 129 14.17 1.82 8.78
CA ASP A 129 15.47 1.54 8.19
C ASP A 129 15.61 0.04 7.94
N GLY A 130 15.60 -0.36 6.66
CA GLY A 130 15.73 -1.76 6.25
C GLY A 130 17.10 -2.40 6.54
N TYR A 131 18.10 -1.59 6.86
CA TYR A 131 19.43 -2.10 7.30
C TYR A 131 19.48 -2.40 8.79
N GLY A 132 18.51 -1.93 9.55
CA GLY A 132 18.43 -2.18 10.98
C GLY A 132 18.16 -3.64 11.30
N LYS A 133 18.70 -4.11 12.44
CA LYS A 133 18.49 -5.48 12.91
C LYS A 133 17.10 -5.73 13.51
N ASN A 134 16.33 -4.67 13.70
CA ASN A 134 15.00 -4.75 14.29
C ASN A 134 13.96 -4.80 13.17
N SER A 135 13.45 -5.99 12.93
CA SER A 135 12.23 -6.17 12.14
C SER A 135 11.07 -5.43 12.81
N ILE A 136 10.26 -4.82 11.99
CA ILE A 136 8.97 -4.28 12.43
C ILE A 136 8.07 -5.40 12.95
#